data_ae8723e564fabc203412197e6718cee3
#
_entry.id   ae8723e564fabc203412197e6718cee3
#
_cell.length_a   1.000
_cell.length_b   1.000
_cell.length_c   1.000
_cell.angle_alpha   90.00
_cell.angle_beta   90.00
_cell.angle_gamma   90.00
#
_symmetry.space_group_name_H-M   'P 1'
#
loop_
_entity.id
_entity.type
_entity.pdbx_description
1 polymer ?
#
loop_
_entity_poly.entity_id
_entity_poly.type
_entity_poly.pdbx_seq_one_letter_code
_entity_poly.pdbx_strand_id
1 'polypeptide(L)' 'MDAHTLGGPVSLDDVAKAHAADLQTQDAHGVHYLRYWVDQEHGKIFCLVDAPDADTAATVHREAHGLVADEIYPVAEGA' A
#
# COMPACT_ATOMS: atom_id res chain seq x y z
N MET A 1 -4.14 6.55 3.53
CA MET A 1 -4.27 5.13 3.94
C MET A 1 -4.90 4.33 2.82
N ASP A 2 -4.14 3.42 2.26
CA ASP A 2 -4.62 2.52 1.22
C ASP A 2 -5.30 1.32 1.87
N ALA A 3 -6.40 0.86 1.29
CA ALA A 3 -7.07 -0.36 1.72
C ALA A 3 -7.22 -1.30 0.53
N HIS A 4 -6.65 -2.51 0.65
CA HIS A 4 -6.75 -3.55 -0.35
C HIS A 4 -7.62 -4.68 0.18
N THR A 5 -8.52 -5.19 -0.64
CA THR A 5 -9.32 -6.38 -0.33
C THR A 5 -9.03 -7.44 -1.38
N LEU A 6 -8.35 -8.51 -0.97
CA LEU A 6 -8.05 -9.63 -1.85
C LEU A 6 -9.15 -10.68 -1.76
N GLY A 7 -9.19 -11.58 -2.72
CA GLY A 7 -10.25 -12.58 -2.81
C GLY A 7 -10.11 -13.76 -1.85
N GLY A 8 -9.12 -13.77 -0.95
CA GLY A 8 -8.87 -14.84 0.00
C GLY A 8 -7.68 -14.52 0.88
N PRO A 9 -7.24 -15.48 1.72
CA PRO A 9 -6.12 -15.26 2.64
C PRO A 9 -4.84 -14.82 1.93
N VAL A 10 -4.04 -14.00 2.61
CA VAL A 10 -2.76 -13.52 2.12
C VAL A 10 -1.70 -13.66 3.22
N SER A 11 -0.47 -13.99 2.85
CA SER A 11 0.60 -14.12 3.81
C SER A 11 1.28 -12.79 4.08
N LEU A 12 1.76 -12.61 5.31
CA LEU A 12 2.56 -11.44 5.67
C LEU A 12 3.85 -11.37 4.83
N ASP A 13 4.45 -12.51 4.52
CA ASP A 13 5.65 -12.57 3.69
C ASP A 13 5.42 -12.05 2.27
N ASP A 14 4.28 -12.38 1.65
CA ASP A 14 3.94 -11.89 0.32
C ASP A 14 3.74 -10.38 0.32
N VAL A 15 3.09 -9.85 1.35
CA VAL A 15 2.90 -8.40 1.50
C VAL A 15 4.23 -7.70 1.74
N ALA A 16 5.14 -8.29 2.52
CA ALA A 16 6.47 -7.74 2.75
C ALA A 16 7.26 -7.62 1.45
N LYS A 17 7.14 -8.59 0.53
CA LYS A 17 7.76 -8.52 -0.79
C LYS A 17 7.19 -7.39 -1.65
N ALA A 18 5.87 -7.24 -1.64
CA ALA A 18 5.21 -6.14 -2.35
C ALA A 18 5.64 -4.78 -1.79
N HIS A 19 5.71 -4.65 -0.47
CA HIS A 19 6.18 -3.42 0.18
C HIS A 19 7.64 -3.12 -0.19
N ALA A 20 8.50 -4.11 -0.23
CA ALA A 20 9.89 -3.93 -0.67
C ALA A 20 9.98 -3.40 -2.11
N ALA A 21 9.11 -3.86 -3.00
CA ALA A 21 9.02 -3.36 -4.37
C ALA A 21 8.54 -1.89 -4.41
N ASP A 22 7.59 -1.52 -3.55
CA ASP A 22 7.17 -0.12 -3.40
C ASP A 22 8.33 0.77 -3.00
N LEU A 23 9.15 0.34 -2.03
CA LEU A 23 10.30 1.11 -1.55
C LEU A 23 11.35 1.34 -2.65
N GLN A 24 11.48 0.44 -3.60
CA GLN A 24 12.39 0.60 -4.73
C GLN A 24 11.84 1.52 -5.82
N THR A 25 10.54 1.70 -5.89
CA THR A 25 9.85 2.46 -6.95
C THR A 25 9.50 3.88 -6.51
N GLN A 26 9.23 4.08 -5.24
CA GLN A 26 8.59 5.29 -4.70
C GLN A 26 9.36 6.59 -4.89
N ASP A 27 10.69 6.56 -4.86
CA ASP A 27 11.52 7.77 -4.90
C ASP A 27 11.32 8.58 -6.17
N ALA A 28 11.10 7.91 -7.31
CA ALA A 28 10.85 8.56 -8.59
C ALA A 28 9.56 9.39 -8.61
N HIS A 29 8.66 9.14 -7.66
CA HIS A 29 7.32 9.76 -7.60
C HIS A 29 7.13 10.69 -6.39
N GLY A 30 8.13 10.81 -5.52
CA GLY A 30 8.01 11.60 -4.30
C GLY A 30 7.01 11.00 -3.30
N VAL A 31 6.90 9.68 -3.28
CA VAL A 31 5.99 8.90 -2.43
C VAL A 31 6.79 8.15 -1.39
N HIS A 32 6.23 8.02 -0.20
CA HIS A 32 6.85 7.26 0.89
C HIS A 32 5.82 6.35 1.54
N TYR A 33 5.92 5.04 1.30
CA TYR A 33 5.15 4.02 2.00
C TYR A 33 5.84 3.76 3.35
N LEU A 34 5.13 4.04 4.44
CA LEU A 34 5.72 4.08 5.79
C LEU A 34 5.50 2.79 6.56
N ARG A 35 4.26 2.32 6.62
CA ARG A 35 3.86 1.14 7.39
C ARG A 35 2.73 0.42 6.68
N TYR A 36 2.53 -0.84 7.04
CA TYR A 36 1.39 -1.61 6.56
C TYR A 36 0.92 -2.59 7.64
N TRP A 37 -0.36 -2.95 7.55
CA TRP A 37 -1.01 -3.93 8.41
C TRP A 37 -1.71 -4.95 7.54
N VAL A 38 -1.69 -6.21 7.96
CA VAL A 38 -2.25 -7.31 7.18
C VAL A 38 -3.20 -8.12 8.03
N ASP A 39 -4.45 -8.26 7.57
CA ASP A 39 -5.37 -9.26 8.06
C ASP A 39 -5.20 -10.48 7.15
N GLN A 40 -4.37 -11.42 7.60
CA GLN A 40 -3.97 -12.56 6.78
C GLN A 40 -5.13 -13.48 6.46
N GLU A 41 -6.04 -13.67 7.41
CA GLU A 41 -7.18 -14.58 7.25
C GLU A 41 -8.18 -14.04 6.21
N HIS A 42 -8.49 -12.76 6.26
CA HIS A 42 -9.49 -12.14 5.41
C HIS A 42 -8.91 -11.49 4.14
N GLY A 43 -7.59 -11.52 3.98
CA GLY A 43 -6.94 -10.95 2.80
C GLY A 43 -7.08 -9.44 2.70
N LYS A 44 -6.97 -8.74 3.82
CA LYS A 44 -7.03 -7.28 3.84
C LYS A 44 -5.66 -6.69 4.16
N ILE A 45 -5.30 -5.65 3.42
CA ILE A 45 -4.02 -4.97 3.58
C ILE A 45 -4.29 -3.47 3.71
N PHE A 46 -3.66 -2.85 4.69
CA PHE A 46 -3.74 -1.41 4.93
C PHE A 46 -2.34 -0.83 4.85
N CYS A 47 -2.11 0.12 3.95
CA CYS A 47 -0.81 0.76 3.78
C CYS A 47 -0.90 2.24 4.14
N LEU A 48 -0.05 2.69 5.06
CA LEU A 48 0.09 4.10 5.36
C LEU A 48 1.11 4.70 4.39
N VAL A 49 0.70 5.72 3.65
CA VAL A 49 1.52 6.33 2.61
C VAL A 49 1.51 7.85 2.76
N ASP A 50 2.69 8.45 2.59
CA ASP A 50 2.86 9.89 2.42
C ASP A 50 3.07 10.16 0.93
N ALA A 51 2.14 10.88 0.31
CA ALA A 51 2.15 11.14 -1.13
C ALA A 51 1.50 12.50 -1.43
N PRO A 52 1.86 13.14 -2.57
CA PRO A 52 1.23 14.39 -2.98
C PRO A 52 -0.28 14.26 -3.21
N ASP A 53 -0.71 13.11 -3.71
CA ASP A 53 -2.11 12.78 -3.99
C ASP A 53 -2.32 11.27 -4.10
N ALA A 54 -3.59 10.85 -4.13
CA ALA A 54 -3.95 9.45 -4.21
C ALA A 54 -3.50 8.79 -5.53
N ASP A 55 -3.58 9.50 -6.64
CA ASP A 55 -3.21 8.98 -7.95
C ASP A 55 -1.71 8.65 -8.02
N THR A 56 -0.87 9.49 -7.43
CA THR A 56 0.58 9.25 -7.39
C THR A 56 0.91 8.03 -6.53
N ALA A 57 0.24 7.86 -5.40
CA ALA A 57 0.39 6.66 -4.56
C ALA A 57 -0.03 5.40 -5.32
N ALA A 58 -1.16 5.44 -6.02
CA ALA A 58 -1.64 4.33 -6.84
C ALA A 58 -0.65 3.98 -7.96
N THR A 59 0.00 4.98 -8.56
CA THR A 59 1.01 4.78 -9.60
C THR A 59 2.19 3.97 -9.08
N VAL A 60 2.67 4.23 -7.87
CA VAL A 60 3.77 3.46 -7.27
C VAL A 60 3.38 1.99 -7.13
N HIS A 61 2.22 1.69 -6.56
CA HIS A 61 1.74 0.31 -6.44
C HIS A 61 1.60 -0.37 -7.80
N ARG A 62 1.06 0.34 -8.80
CA ARG A 62 0.88 -0.21 -10.15
C ARG A 62 2.22 -0.57 -10.79
N GLU A 63 3.22 0.29 -10.68
CA GLU A 63 4.54 0.05 -11.25
C GLU A 63 5.33 -1.01 -10.48
N ALA A 64 5.22 -1.01 -9.16
CA ALA A 64 6.00 -1.90 -8.30
C ALA A 64 5.54 -3.36 -8.38
N HIS A 65 4.23 -3.61 -8.30
CA HIS A 65 3.69 -4.97 -8.21
C HIS A 65 2.29 -5.15 -8.82
N GLY A 66 1.66 -4.07 -9.27
CA GLY A 66 0.35 -4.13 -9.91
C GLY A 66 -0.86 -4.23 -8.98
N LEU A 67 -0.66 -4.30 -7.66
CA LEU A 67 -1.74 -4.39 -6.68
C LEU A 67 -2.18 -2.99 -6.24
N VAL A 68 -3.10 -2.41 -6.99
CA VAL A 68 -3.65 -1.09 -6.69
C VAL A 68 -4.71 -1.22 -5.60
N ALA A 69 -4.77 -0.26 -4.68
CA ALA A 69 -5.73 -0.26 -3.60
C ALA A 69 -7.18 -0.14 -4.13
N ASP A 70 -8.11 -0.82 -3.46
CA ASP A 70 -9.54 -0.67 -3.74
C ASP A 70 -10.05 0.69 -3.27
N GLU A 71 -9.50 1.17 -2.16
CA GLU A 71 -9.87 2.45 -1.56
C GLU A 71 -8.61 3.15 -1.03
N ILE A 72 -8.58 4.48 -1.13
CA ILE A 72 -7.53 5.32 -0.57
C ILE A 72 -8.19 6.45 0.21
N TYR A 73 -7.87 6.55 1.50
CA TYR A 73 -8.44 7.53 2.40
C TYR A 73 -7.40 8.57 2.81
N PRO A 74 -7.67 9.88 2.65
CA PRO A 74 -6.84 10.89 3.29
C PRO A 74 -7.08 10.84 4.79
N VAL A 75 -6.01 10.62 5.57
CA VAL A 75 -6.11 10.46 7.01
C VAL A 75 -5.19 11.44 7.71
N ALA A 76 -5.57 11.81 8.94
CA ALA A 76 -4.73 12.59 9.83
C ALA A 76 -4.51 11.80 11.12
N GLU A 77 -3.29 11.82 11.63
CA GLU A 77 -3.00 11.14 12.88
C GLU A 77 -3.58 11.92 14.05
N GLY A 78 -4.33 11.22 14.90
CA GLY A 78 -4.83 11.79 16.15
C GLY A 78 -3.85 11.59 17.31
N ALA A 79 -3.93 12.47 18.27
CA ALA A 79 -3.14 12.37 19.49
C ALA A 79 -3.95 11.74 20.64
#